data_38aed782f2436520ec9b553f252a1fea
#
_entry.id   38aed782f2436520ec9b553f252a1fea
#
_cell.length_a   1.000
_cell.length_b   1.000
_cell.length_c   1.000
_cell.angle_alpha   90.00
_cell.angle_beta   90.00
_cell.angle_gamma   90.00
#
_symmetry.space_group_name_H-M   'P 1'
#
loop_
_entity.id
_entity.type
_entity.pdbx_description
1 polymer ?
#
loop_
_entity_poly.entity_id
_entity_poly.type
_entity_poly.pdbx_seq_one_letter_code
_entity_poly.pdbx_strand_id
1 'polypeptide(L)'
;MPTFPAVNLVAVFVAPLVTFAVAGIYWALVAPRLSGLLGGATATERMPASGLAVALATRFVLAYGLAVVIVWAAATSAAGGLVVGLTAAIAFALTIVAGQTAFGRGTWRDYAALVPQLLIEYGLMGAILAAWR
;
A
#
# COMPACT_ATOMS: atom_id res chain seq x y z
N MET A 1 -5.23 24.97 -17.80
CA MET A 1 -4.48 23.74 -17.46
C MET A 1 -4.70 23.43 -16.00
N PRO A 2 -5.03 22.20 -15.62
CA PRO A 2 -5.11 21.87 -14.21
C PRO A 2 -3.72 22.02 -13.58
N THR A 3 -3.60 22.93 -12.64
CA THR A 3 -2.38 23.07 -11.84
C THR A 3 -2.32 21.92 -10.85
N PHE A 4 -1.15 21.25 -10.75
CA PHE A 4 -0.94 20.26 -9.70
C PHE A 4 -1.11 20.92 -8.33
N PRO A 5 -1.90 20.33 -7.43
CA PRO A 5 -2.12 20.91 -6.11
C PRO A 5 -0.83 20.89 -5.28
N ALA A 6 -0.66 21.88 -4.42
CA ALA A 6 0.39 21.86 -3.43
C ALA A 6 0.10 20.73 -2.44
N VAL A 7 1.07 19.82 -2.26
CA VAL A 7 1.02 18.73 -1.29
C VAL A 7 2.04 18.93 -0.19
N ASN A 8 1.76 18.45 1.02
CA ASN A 8 2.72 18.49 2.12
C ASN A 8 3.82 17.46 1.87
N LEU A 9 4.99 17.92 1.45
CA LEU A 9 6.14 17.06 1.12
C LEU A 9 6.66 16.28 2.34
N VAL A 10 6.52 16.83 3.55
CA VAL A 10 6.90 16.11 4.78
C VAL A 10 6.01 14.89 4.99
N ALA A 11 4.70 15.04 4.82
CA ALA A 11 3.77 13.92 4.90
C ALA A 11 4.03 12.88 3.80
N VAL A 12 4.31 13.35 2.57
CA VAL A 12 4.67 12.48 1.42
C VAL A 12 5.97 11.71 1.68
N PHE A 13 6.88 12.26 2.46
CA PHE A 13 8.11 11.57 2.83
C PHE A 13 7.92 10.59 3.99
N VAL A 14 7.17 10.97 5.02
CA VAL A 14 6.98 10.17 6.24
C VAL A 14 6.01 8.99 6.02
N ALA A 15 4.90 9.21 5.32
CA ALA A 15 3.89 8.17 5.12
C ALA A 15 4.43 6.88 4.49
N PRO A 16 5.26 6.90 3.43
CA PRO A 16 5.86 5.69 2.87
C PRO A 16 6.77 4.95 3.85
N LEU A 17 7.53 5.67 4.68
CA LEU A 17 8.41 5.04 5.67
C LEU A 17 7.61 4.30 6.73
N VAL A 18 6.53 4.92 7.24
CA VAL A 18 5.63 4.28 8.22
C VAL A 18 4.97 3.05 7.60
N THR A 19 4.39 3.16 6.42
CA THR A 19 3.72 2.03 5.77
C THR A 19 4.69 0.93 5.35
N PHE A 20 5.92 1.26 5.00
CA PHE A 20 6.98 0.28 4.74
C PHE A 20 7.34 -0.52 6.00
N ALA A 21 7.47 0.15 7.15
CA ALA A 21 7.70 -0.51 8.43
C ALA A 21 6.52 -1.42 8.83
N VAL A 22 5.29 -0.93 8.67
CA VAL A 22 4.07 -1.73 8.94
C VAL A 22 3.99 -2.94 8.02
N ALA A 23 4.30 -2.80 6.74
CA ALA A 23 4.36 -3.91 5.79
C ALA A 23 5.43 -4.94 6.21
N GLY A 24 6.60 -4.49 6.66
CA GLY A 24 7.65 -5.37 7.20
C GLY A 24 7.17 -6.18 8.40
N ILE A 25 6.49 -5.55 9.35
CA ILE A 25 5.88 -6.21 10.51
C ILE A 25 4.81 -7.21 10.07
N TYR A 26 3.95 -6.83 9.14
CA TYR A 26 2.93 -7.72 8.59
C TYR A 26 3.54 -8.99 8.01
N TRP A 27 4.55 -8.86 7.15
CA TRP A 27 5.22 -10.00 6.53
C TRP A 27 6.01 -10.85 7.54
N ALA A 28 6.54 -10.26 8.57
CA ALA A 28 7.25 -10.99 9.61
C ALA A 28 6.33 -11.79 10.56
N LEU A 29 5.16 -11.24 10.91
CA LEU A 29 4.33 -11.77 11.98
C LEU A 29 2.99 -12.36 11.49
N VAL A 30 2.34 -11.73 10.53
CA VAL A 30 0.97 -12.06 10.10
C VAL A 30 0.96 -13.00 8.91
N ALA A 31 1.74 -12.69 7.89
CA ALA A 31 1.74 -13.46 6.65
C ALA A 31 2.11 -14.95 6.83
N PRO A 32 3.09 -15.34 7.68
CA PRO A 32 3.39 -16.75 7.94
C PRO A 32 2.21 -17.51 8.55
N ARG A 33 1.48 -16.87 9.47
CA ARG A 33 0.31 -17.48 10.12
C ARG A 33 -0.84 -17.65 9.12
N LEU A 34 -1.08 -16.63 8.31
CA LEU A 34 -2.13 -16.64 7.30
C LEU A 34 -1.84 -17.67 6.20
N SER A 35 -0.61 -17.73 5.72
CA SER A 35 -0.17 -18.74 4.75
C SER A 35 -0.30 -20.17 5.29
N GLY A 36 0.02 -20.38 6.57
CA GLY A 36 -0.18 -21.67 7.24
C GLY A 36 -1.64 -22.10 7.27
N LEU A 37 -2.58 -21.18 7.57
CA LEU A 37 -4.01 -21.43 7.56
C LEU A 37 -4.54 -21.74 6.15
N LEU A 38 -3.96 -21.10 5.12
CA LEU A 38 -4.35 -21.31 3.72
C LEU A 38 -3.63 -22.50 3.07
N GLY A 39 -2.77 -23.21 3.83
CA GLY A 39 -2.04 -24.39 3.35
C GLY A 39 -0.92 -24.08 2.34
N GLY A 40 -0.37 -22.87 2.40
CA GLY A 40 0.78 -22.46 1.58
C GLY A 40 2.10 -22.67 2.30
N ALA A 41 3.17 -22.99 1.55
CA ALA A 41 4.54 -22.88 2.06
C ALA A 41 4.91 -21.39 2.11
N THR A 42 5.40 -20.91 3.26
CA THR A 42 5.97 -19.58 3.37
C THR A 42 7.33 -19.58 2.68
N ALA A 43 7.41 -19.05 1.48
CA ALA A 43 8.68 -18.69 0.90
C ALA A 43 9.21 -17.46 1.65
N THR A 44 10.01 -17.69 2.69
CA THR A 44 10.86 -16.68 3.32
C THR A 44 12.08 -16.46 2.41
N GLU A 45 11.85 -16.12 1.15
CA GLU A 45 12.92 -15.63 0.32
C GLU A 45 13.32 -14.24 0.83
N ARG A 46 14.58 -14.14 1.27
CA ARG A 46 15.17 -12.84 1.59
C ARG A 46 15.11 -11.99 0.33
N MET A 47 14.29 -10.95 0.38
CA MET A 47 14.23 -9.98 -0.70
C MET A 47 15.62 -9.33 -0.87
N PRO A 48 16.18 -9.33 -2.08
CA PRO A 48 17.49 -8.70 -2.30
C PRO A 48 17.41 -7.20 -2.02
N ALA A 49 18.54 -6.59 -1.65
CA ALA A 49 18.59 -5.17 -1.32
C ALA A 49 18.04 -4.27 -2.46
N SER A 50 18.27 -4.66 -3.71
CA SER A 50 17.69 -3.98 -4.88
C SER A 50 16.16 -4.04 -4.89
N GLY A 51 15.57 -5.16 -4.52
CA GLY A 51 14.12 -5.31 -4.40
C GLY A 51 13.53 -4.43 -3.30
N LEU A 52 14.21 -4.33 -2.15
CA LEU A 52 13.82 -3.42 -1.07
C LEU A 52 13.89 -1.95 -1.50
N ALA A 53 14.94 -1.57 -2.23
CA ALA A 53 15.09 -0.21 -2.74
C ALA A 53 13.96 0.15 -3.72
N VAL A 54 13.63 -0.75 -4.65
CA VAL A 54 12.51 -0.57 -5.58
C VAL A 54 11.18 -0.51 -4.83
N ALA A 55 10.97 -1.39 -3.85
CA ALA A 55 9.75 -1.41 -3.05
C ALA A 55 9.56 -0.10 -2.26
N LEU A 56 10.63 0.47 -1.74
CA LEU A 56 10.57 1.76 -1.06
C LEU A 56 10.34 2.90 -2.04
N ALA A 57 11.06 2.95 -3.17
CA ALA A 57 10.90 3.99 -4.18
C ALA A 57 9.48 4.04 -4.75
N THR A 58 8.88 2.89 -5.04
CA THR A 58 7.49 2.82 -5.52
C THR A 58 6.49 3.35 -4.50
N ARG A 59 6.75 3.19 -3.20
CA ARG A 59 5.91 3.75 -2.14
C ARG A 59 5.97 5.27 -2.08
N PHE A 60 7.11 5.89 -2.37
CA PHE A 60 7.19 7.35 -2.49
C PHE A 60 6.36 7.87 -3.65
N VAL A 61 6.43 7.19 -4.80
CA VAL A 61 5.59 7.54 -5.97
C VAL A 61 4.10 7.39 -5.63
N LEU A 62 3.74 6.29 -4.96
CA LEU A 62 2.38 6.04 -4.50
C LEU A 62 1.91 7.13 -3.53
N ALA A 63 2.73 7.49 -2.54
CA ALA A 63 2.40 8.52 -1.56
C ALA A 63 2.15 9.88 -2.22
N TYR A 64 2.99 10.27 -3.17
CA TYR A 64 2.79 11.50 -3.91
C TYR A 64 1.49 11.48 -4.73
N GLY A 65 1.24 10.41 -5.48
CA GLY A 65 0.01 10.25 -6.26
C GLY A 65 -1.23 10.26 -5.38
N LEU A 66 -1.18 9.55 -4.26
CA LEU A 66 -2.30 9.50 -3.30
C LEU A 66 -2.53 10.87 -2.63
N ALA A 67 -1.46 11.62 -2.30
CA ALA A 67 -1.58 12.97 -1.76
C ALA A 67 -2.29 13.91 -2.75
N VAL A 68 -1.98 13.84 -4.03
CA VAL A 68 -2.67 14.60 -5.09
C VAL A 68 -4.16 14.24 -5.14
N VAL A 69 -4.49 12.95 -5.13
CA VAL A 69 -5.89 12.47 -5.14
C VAL A 69 -6.65 12.94 -3.89
N ILE A 70 -6.01 12.91 -2.71
CA ILE A 70 -6.59 13.39 -1.45
C ILE A 70 -6.93 14.88 -1.54
N VAL A 71 -6.05 15.68 -2.16
CA VAL A 71 -6.32 17.11 -2.36
C VAL A 71 -7.50 17.31 -3.31
N TRP A 72 -7.56 16.59 -4.42
CA TRP A 72 -8.69 16.68 -5.36
C TRP A 72 -10.01 16.17 -4.76
N ALA A 73 -9.94 15.16 -3.92
CA ALA A 73 -11.11 14.65 -3.19
C ALA A 73 -11.54 15.55 -2.02
N ALA A 74 -10.80 16.65 -1.76
CA ALA A 74 -11.02 17.55 -0.64
C ALA A 74 -11.08 16.84 0.74
N ALA A 75 -10.38 15.72 0.89
CA ALA A 75 -10.32 14.97 2.14
C ALA A 75 -9.39 15.69 3.12
N THR A 76 -9.98 16.26 4.20
CA THR A 76 -9.28 17.09 5.20
C THR A 76 -9.14 16.43 6.57
N SER A 77 -9.55 15.17 6.68
CA SER A 77 -9.48 14.40 7.92
C SER A 77 -8.82 13.05 7.69
N ALA A 78 -8.24 12.46 8.73
CA ALA A 78 -7.69 11.12 8.68
C ALA A 78 -8.71 10.08 8.19
N ALA A 79 -9.97 10.20 8.62
CA ALA A 79 -11.05 9.32 8.17
C ALA A 79 -11.33 9.48 6.67
N GLY A 80 -11.37 10.71 6.16
CA GLY A 80 -11.52 10.99 4.72
C GLY A 80 -10.35 10.41 3.92
N GLY A 81 -9.12 10.61 4.39
CA GLY A 81 -7.91 10.03 3.80
C GLY A 81 -7.90 8.50 3.82
N LEU A 82 -8.36 7.89 4.91
CA LEU A 82 -8.53 6.45 5.02
C LEU A 82 -9.47 5.92 3.92
N VAL A 83 -10.62 6.55 3.74
CA VAL A 83 -11.59 6.17 2.71
C VAL A 83 -10.99 6.28 1.31
N VAL A 84 -10.30 7.38 1.01
CA VAL A 84 -9.61 7.57 -0.29
C VAL A 84 -8.55 6.48 -0.49
N GLY A 85 -7.72 6.21 0.52
CA GLY A 85 -6.69 5.16 0.47
C GLY A 85 -7.29 3.77 0.25
N LEU A 86 -8.32 3.39 1.00
CA LEU A 86 -9.02 2.11 0.82
C LEU A 86 -9.65 1.98 -0.56
N THR A 87 -10.27 3.06 -1.06
CA THR A 87 -10.83 3.07 -2.41
C THR A 87 -9.75 2.85 -3.46
N ALA A 88 -8.60 3.51 -3.32
CA ALA A 88 -7.46 3.32 -4.22
C ALA A 88 -6.91 1.88 -4.14
N ALA A 89 -6.81 1.29 -2.94
CA ALA A 89 -6.41 -0.11 -2.78
C ALA A 89 -7.34 -1.06 -3.53
N ILE A 90 -8.64 -0.92 -3.33
CA ILE A 90 -9.65 -1.82 -3.93
C ILE A 90 -9.71 -1.61 -5.44
N ALA A 91 -9.80 -0.37 -5.91
CA ALA A 91 -10.02 -0.07 -7.32
C ALA A 91 -8.78 -0.32 -8.20
N PHE A 92 -7.58 -0.15 -7.66
CA PHE A 92 -6.34 -0.25 -8.44
C PHE A 92 -5.44 -1.39 -7.99
N ALA A 93 -4.97 -1.38 -6.74
CA ALA A 93 -3.95 -2.33 -6.30
C ALA A 93 -4.47 -3.77 -6.33
N LEU A 94 -5.62 -4.04 -5.70
CA LEU A 94 -6.19 -5.39 -5.65
C LEU A 94 -6.65 -5.89 -7.02
N THR A 95 -7.19 -5.04 -7.86
CA THR A 95 -7.60 -5.44 -9.23
C THR A 95 -6.40 -5.79 -10.11
N ILE A 96 -5.31 -5.03 -10.02
CA ILE A 96 -4.06 -5.34 -10.75
C ILE A 96 -3.49 -6.68 -10.29
N VAL A 97 -3.38 -6.89 -8.98
CA VAL A 97 -2.83 -8.15 -8.44
C VAL A 97 -3.74 -9.34 -8.76
N ALA A 98 -5.07 -9.17 -8.67
CA ALA A 98 -6.02 -10.21 -9.08
C ALA A 98 -5.87 -10.58 -10.56
N GLY A 99 -5.72 -9.59 -11.44
CA GLY A 99 -5.44 -9.80 -12.84
C GLY A 99 -4.14 -10.58 -13.07
N GLN A 100 -3.05 -10.18 -12.42
CA GLN A 100 -1.77 -10.90 -12.49
C GLN A 100 -1.90 -12.35 -12.03
N THR A 101 -2.61 -12.59 -10.93
CA THR A 101 -2.85 -13.94 -10.39
C THR A 101 -3.67 -14.78 -11.36
N ALA A 102 -4.70 -14.22 -11.99
CA ALA A 102 -5.50 -14.90 -13.00
C ALA A 102 -4.68 -15.33 -14.23
N PHE A 103 -3.64 -14.55 -14.58
CA PHE A 103 -2.68 -14.91 -15.65
C PHE A 103 -1.50 -15.78 -15.19
N GLY A 104 -1.60 -16.40 -14.03
CA GLY A 104 -0.60 -17.35 -13.53
C GLY A 104 0.65 -16.71 -12.92
N ARG A 105 0.62 -15.40 -12.63
CA ARG A 105 1.70 -14.69 -11.95
C ARG A 105 1.46 -14.67 -10.44
N GLY A 106 1.59 -15.82 -9.81
CA GLY A 106 1.31 -16.02 -8.39
C GLY A 106 0.12 -16.94 -8.15
N THR A 107 -0.19 -17.19 -6.90
CA THR A 107 -1.29 -18.06 -6.49
C THR A 107 -2.40 -17.24 -5.84
N TRP A 108 -3.63 -17.76 -5.84
CA TRP A 108 -4.75 -17.13 -5.13
C TRP A 108 -4.54 -17.08 -3.61
N ARG A 109 -3.67 -17.94 -3.07
CA ARG A 109 -3.24 -17.92 -1.67
C ARG A 109 -2.36 -16.71 -1.38
N ASP A 110 -1.39 -16.43 -2.26
CA ASP A 110 -0.53 -15.25 -2.16
C ASP A 110 -1.37 -13.98 -2.29
N TYR A 111 -2.33 -13.97 -3.20
CA TYR A 111 -3.29 -12.88 -3.34
C TYR A 111 -4.07 -12.66 -2.03
N ALA A 112 -4.64 -13.71 -1.43
CA ALA A 112 -5.38 -13.60 -0.17
C ALA A 112 -4.51 -13.08 0.98
N ALA A 113 -3.21 -13.43 1.02
CA ALA A 113 -2.27 -12.89 2.01
C ALA A 113 -1.92 -11.42 1.75
N LEU A 114 -1.93 -10.98 0.48
CA LEU A 114 -1.66 -9.59 0.09
C LEU A 114 -2.83 -8.64 0.37
N VAL A 115 -4.07 -9.11 0.33
CA VAL A 115 -5.27 -8.26 0.48
C VAL A 115 -5.24 -7.44 1.78
N PRO A 116 -5.08 -8.03 2.97
CA PRO A 116 -5.03 -7.23 4.21
C PRO A 116 -3.87 -6.25 4.23
N GLN A 117 -2.70 -6.65 3.74
CA GLN A 117 -1.52 -5.78 3.69
C GLN A 117 -1.79 -4.54 2.84
N LEU A 118 -2.32 -4.70 1.63
CA LEU A 118 -2.59 -3.58 0.73
C LEU A 118 -3.67 -2.64 1.31
N LEU A 119 -4.71 -3.18 1.93
CA LEU A 119 -5.74 -2.38 2.59
C LEU A 119 -5.15 -1.55 3.75
N ILE A 120 -4.33 -2.16 4.59
CA ILE A 120 -3.66 -1.47 5.69
C ILE A 120 -2.70 -0.40 5.14
N GLU A 121 -1.88 -0.75 4.17
CA GLU A 121 -0.87 0.14 3.60
C GLU A 121 -1.50 1.40 2.97
N TYR A 122 -2.45 1.22 2.07
CA TYR A 122 -3.11 2.34 1.39
C TYR A 122 -4.01 3.13 2.33
N GLY A 123 -4.76 2.46 3.22
CA GLY A 123 -5.62 3.11 4.19
C GLY A 123 -4.82 3.95 5.18
N LEU A 124 -3.75 3.41 5.75
CA LEU A 124 -2.88 4.12 6.68
C LEU A 124 -2.16 5.28 5.98
N MET A 125 -1.62 5.05 4.79
CA MET A 125 -0.99 6.10 3.99
C MET A 125 -1.96 7.24 3.70
N GLY A 126 -3.18 6.94 3.28
CA GLY A 126 -4.22 7.92 3.03
C GLY A 126 -4.59 8.72 4.29
N ALA A 127 -4.73 8.05 5.42
CA ALA A 127 -5.03 8.69 6.71
C ALA A 127 -3.92 9.67 7.13
N ILE A 128 -2.65 9.26 7.03
CA ILE A 128 -1.50 10.11 7.37
C ILE A 128 -1.46 11.34 6.45
N LEU A 129 -1.57 11.14 5.14
CA LEU A 129 -1.48 12.21 4.15
C LEU A 129 -2.60 13.24 4.31
N ALA A 130 -3.82 12.83 4.65
CA ALA A 130 -4.94 13.74 4.85
C ALA A 130 -4.91 14.44 6.21
N ALA A 131 -4.47 13.76 7.27
CA ALA A 131 -4.36 14.35 8.60
C ALA A 131 -3.22 15.37 8.69
N TRP A 132 -2.21 15.22 7.86
CA TRP A 132 -0.99 16.07 7.88
C TRP A 132 -0.91 16.98 6.66
N ARG A 133 -2.02 17.57 6.34
CA ARG A 133 -2.21 18.40 5.15
C ARG A 133 -1.88 19.88 5.38
#